data_513d16ef40da8b87468dbbfc357ef0fe
#
_entry.id   513d16ef40da8b87468dbbfc357ef0fe
#
_cell.length_a   1.000
_cell.length_b   1.000
_cell.length_c   1.000
_cell.angle_alpha   90.00
_cell.angle_beta   90.00
_cell.angle_gamma   90.00
#
_symmetry.space_group_name_H-M   'P 1'
#
loop_
_entity.id
_entity.type
_entity.pdbx_description
1 polymer ?
#
loop_
_entity_poly.entity_id
_entity_poly.type
_entity_poly.pdbx_seq_one_letter_code
_entity_poly.pdbx_strand_id
1 'polypeptide(L)'
;MKRWLPNVRAFSLFGLMALLLAGCGKPFLSTLQPAGEVADEQYSLMVLSTLIMVIVIVVVSVIFIYVIIRFRRRKGDENKIPKQVEGNHKLEMIWTVIPIILLIILAVPTVTSTFKLADVSPMEEETRDENALVVNVTANLYWWEFEYPDLGVVTGQELVVPTDERVYFNLKSSDVKHSFWIPSVGGKMDTNTENINKFWLEFDQASTDKAGGLFYGKCAELCGPSHAFMDFKVVPLPRAEFDNWIQDMKTAVAEPQTDLARQGEQLFNDKSCIGCHAVSSSEKRPTAPNLTNFGDRTMIAGILEFNEENLKDWLRDPESVKPANKMSNTYGDLSEEELDALTEYLMSLKVQD
;
A
#
# COMPACT_ATOMS: atom_id res chain seq x y z
N MET A 1 -39.32 -3.66 -38.94
CA MET A 1 -38.66 -2.75 -37.98
C MET A 1 -38.64 -3.21 -36.52
N LYS A 2 -39.37 -4.24 -36.06
CA LYS A 2 -39.43 -4.68 -34.66
C LYS A 2 -38.30 -5.61 -34.17
N ARG A 3 -37.40 -6.09 -35.02
CA ARG A 3 -36.33 -7.05 -34.64
C ARG A 3 -34.98 -6.41 -34.27
N TRP A 4 -34.81 -5.11 -34.46
CA TRP A 4 -33.54 -4.42 -34.19
C TRP A 4 -33.44 -3.85 -32.74
N LEU A 5 -34.59 -3.53 -32.14
CA LEU A 5 -34.68 -2.95 -30.81
C LEU A 5 -34.07 -3.78 -29.67
N PRO A 6 -34.22 -5.14 -29.60
CA PRO A 6 -33.58 -5.91 -28.55
C PRO A 6 -32.06 -5.96 -28.67
N ASN A 7 -31.51 -5.98 -29.89
CA ASN A 7 -30.08 -5.98 -30.11
C ASN A 7 -29.45 -4.64 -29.76
N VAL A 8 -30.08 -3.52 -30.11
CA VAL A 8 -29.60 -2.18 -29.71
C VAL A 8 -29.61 -2.01 -28.17
N ARG A 9 -30.65 -2.50 -27.47
CA ARG A 9 -30.71 -2.49 -26.00
C ARG A 9 -29.61 -3.35 -25.38
N ALA A 10 -29.32 -4.53 -25.94
CA ALA A 10 -28.25 -5.38 -25.45
C ALA A 10 -26.89 -4.72 -25.67
N PHE A 11 -26.62 -4.15 -26.85
CA PHE A 11 -25.39 -3.42 -27.14
C PHE A 11 -25.23 -2.16 -26.28
N SER A 12 -26.32 -1.43 -26.02
CA SER A 12 -26.29 -0.26 -25.12
C SER A 12 -26.01 -0.64 -23.67
N LEU A 13 -26.58 -1.75 -23.21
CA LEU A 13 -26.28 -2.31 -21.87
C LEU A 13 -24.84 -2.77 -21.75
N PHE A 14 -24.31 -3.46 -22.77
CA PHE A 14 -22.91 -3.88 -22.83
C PHE A 14 -21.96 -2.67 -22.88
N GLY A 15 -22.29 -1.66 -23.69
CA GLY A 15 -21.52 -0.42 -23.79
C GLY A 15 -21.52 0.36 -22.46
N LEU A 16 -22.67 0.46 -21.79
CA LEU A 16 -22.80 1.09 -20.47
C LEU A 16 -22.03 0.32 -19.41
N MET A 17 -22.09 -1.02 -19.43
CA MET A 17 -21.36 -1.88 -18.51
C MET A 17 -19.85 -1.78 -18.74
N ALA A 18 -19.40 -1.72 -19.98
CA ALA A 18 -17.99 -1.50 -20.32
C ALA A 18 -17.48 -0.13 -19.88
N LEU A 19 -18.30 0.93 -19.97
CA LEU A 19 -18.00 2.26 -19.45
C LEU A 19 -17.95 2.29 -17.92
N LEU A 20 -18.83 1.57 -17.23
CA LEU A 20 -18.82 1.44 -15.78
C LEU A 20 -17.64 0.61 -15.25
N LEU A 21 -17.14 -0.33 -16.05
CA LEU A 21 -15.97 -1.15 -15.74
C LEU A 21 -14.65 -0.51 -16.16
N ALA A 22 -14.67 0.57 -16.94
CA ALA A 22 -13.49 1.33 -17.33
C ALA A 22 -13.03 2.26 -16.19
N GLY A 23 -12.89 1.72 -14.97
CA GLY A 23 -12.31 2.42 -13.83
C GLY A 23 -10.81 2.61 -14.03
N CYS A 24 -10.38 3.84 -14.32
CA CYS A 24 -8.97 4.20 -14.28
C CYS A 24 -8.55 4.30 -12.82
N GLY A 25 -7.76 3.36 -12.34
CA GLY A 25 -7.13 3.47 -11.03
C GLY A 25 -6.22 4.70 -10.95
N LYS A 26 -5.97 5.19 -9.74
CA LYS A 26 -5.04 6.32 -9.52
C LYS A 26 -3.61 5.78 -9.44
N PRO A 27 -2.61 6.40 -10.12
CA PRO A 27 -1.22 5.90 -10.15
C PRO A 27 -0.62 5.70 -8.77
N PHE A 28 -0.93 6.58 -7.82
CA PHE A 28 -0.39 6.53 -6.46
C PHE A 28 -1.01 5.44 -5.56
N LEU A 29 -2.04 4.69 -6.03
CA LEU A 29 -2.76 3.71 -5.19
C LEU A 29 -3.18 2.43 -5.93
N SER A 30 -3.16 2.40 -7.26
CA SER A 30 -3.74 1.29 -8.02
C SER A 30 -2.76 0.15 -8.26
N THR A 31 -3.10 -1.06 -7.85
CA THR A 31 -2.37 -2.30 -8.20
C THR A 31 -2.40 -2.63 -9.71
N LEU A 32 -3.29 -1.97 -10.48
CA LEU A 32 -3.36 -2.12 -11.93
C LEU A 32 -2.48 -1.11 -12.68
N GLN A 33 -1.74 -0.29 -11.95
CA GLN A 33 -0.74 0.66 -12.46
C GLN A 33 0.57 0.43 -11.72
N PRO A 34 1.30 -0.64 -12.09
CA PRO A 34 2.53 -1.00 -11.40
C PRO A 34 3.57 0.12 -11.49
N ALA A 35 4.31 0.30 -10.41
CA ALA A 35 5.27 1.37 -10.21
C ALA A 35 6.60 0.89 -9.65
N GLY A 36 7.03 -0.30 -10.05
CA GLY A 36 8.30 -0.91 -9.67
C GLY A 36 8.37 -2.40 -10.02
N GLU A 37 9.56 -2.98 -9.95
CA GLU A 37 9.86 -4.35 -10.40
C GLU A 37 8.92 -5.41 -9.78
N VAL A 38 8.62 -5.29 -8.48
CA VAL A 38 7.76 -6.26 -7.78
C VAL A 38 6.32 -6.20 -8.27
N ALA A 39 5.79 -4.98 -8.44
CA ALA A 39 4.43 -4.78 -8.94
C ALA A 39 4.29 -5.24 -10.41
N ASP A 40 5.30 -5.01 -11.25
CA ASP A 40 5.32 -5.46 -12.65
C ASP A 40 5.30 -6.98 -12.77
N GLU A 41 6.08 -7.68 -11.96
CA GLU A 41 6.06 -9.15 -11.90
C GLU A 41 4.67 -9.67 -11.50
N GLN A 42 4.09 -9.13 -10.44
CA GLN A 42 2.78 -9.53 -9.95
C GLN A 42 1.66 -9.21 -10.97
N TYR A 43 1.74 -8.06 -11.62
CA TYR A 43 0.80 -7.65 -12.66
C TYR A 43 0.88 -8.58 -13.89
N SER A 44 2.09 -8.92 -14.32
CA SER A 44 2.32 -9.82 -15.46
C SER A 44 1.74 -11.22 -15.20
N LEU A 45 1.95 -11.77 -13.99
CA LEU A 45 1.34 -13.04 -13.57
C LEU A 45 -0.19 -12.95 -13.50
N MET A 46 -0.74 -11.85 -13.01
CA MET A 46 -2.17 -11.61 -12.97
C MET A 46 -2.78 -11.57 -14.39
N VAL A 47 -2.14 -10.89 -15.33
CA VAL A 47 -2.59 -10.82 -16.73
C VAL A 47 -2.54 -12.21 -17.36
N LEU A 48 -1.44 -12.95 -17.20
CA LEU A 48 -1.31 -14.32 -17.73
C LEU A 48 -2.40 -15.25 -17.17
N SER A 49 -2.60 -15.24 -15.85
CA SER A 49 -3.63 -16.08 -15.20
C SER A 49 -5.04 -15.70 -15.65
N THR A 50 -5.32 -14.41 -15.79
CA THR A 50 -6.61 -13.89 -16.27
C THR A 50 -6.88 -14.35 -17.71
N LEU A 51 -5.89 -14.26 -18.60
CA LEU A 51 -6.04 -14.72 -19.99
C LEU A 51 -6.35 -16.23 -20.08
N ILE A 52 -5.63 -17.04 -19.31
CA ILE A 52 -5.89 -18.49 -19.23
C ILE A 52 -7.30 -18.75 -18.71
N MET A 53 -7.72 -18.08 -17.63
CA MET A 53 -9.06 -18.25 -17.06
C MET A 53 -10.17 -17.81 -18.01
N VAL A 54 -9.99 -16.71 -18.73
CA VAL A 54 -10.97 -16.25 -19.76
C VAL A 54 -11.13 -17.29 -20.85
N ILE A 55 -10.04 -17.86 -21.37
CA ILE A 55 -10.09 -18.93 -22.38
C ILE A 55 -10.89 -20.13 -21.86
N VAL A 56 -10.59 -20.59 -20.64
CA VAL A 56 -11.30 -21.74 -20.03
C VAL A 56 -12.79 -21.44 -19.85
N ILE A 57 -13.12 -20.25 -19.31
CA ILE A 57 -14.51 -19.83 -19.09
C ILE A 57 -15.28 -19.78 -20.42
N VAL A 58 -14.69 -19.21 -21.47
CA VAL A 58 -15.32 -19.12 -22.79
C VAL A 58 -15.59 -20.52 -23.36
N VAL A 59 -14.60 -21.42 -23.37
CA VAL A 59 -14.74 -22.78 -23.89
C VAL A 59 -15.82 -23.54 -23.11
N VAL A 60 -15.77 -23.53 -21.79
CA VAL A 60 -16.76 -24.22 -20.95
C VAL A 60 -18.15 -23.62 -21.14
N SER A 61 -18.28 -22.29 -21.20
CA SER A 61 -19.57 -21.62 -21.41
C SER A 61 -20.18 -21.96 -22.76
N VAL A 62 -19.38 -22.00 -23.84
CA VAL A 62 -19.85 -22.38 -25.19
C VAL A 62 -20.37 -23.80 -25.19
N ILE A 63 -19.61 -24.75 -24.60
CA ILE A 63 -20.04 -26.16 -24.50
C ILE A 63 -21.33 -26.27 -23.68
N PHE A 64 -21.38 -25.57 -22.52
CA PHE A 64 -22.54 -25.58 -21.64
C PHE A 64 -23.81 -25.04 -22.32
N ILE A 65 -23.71 -23.90 -22.99
CA ILE A 65 -24.82 -23.28 -23.73
C ILE A 65 -25.28 -24.20 -24.87
N TYR A 66 -24.34 -24.78 -25.62
CA TYR A 66 -24.65 -25.74 -26.68
C TYR A 66 -25.44 -26.93 -26.11
N VAL A 67 -24.98 -27.53 -25.02
CA VAL A 67 -25.64 -28.69 -24.40
C VAL A 67 -27.06 -28.34 -23.94
N ILE A 68 -27.24 -27.21 -23.24
CA ILE A 68 -28.57 -26.77 -22.77
C ILE A 68 -29.53 -26.54 -23.96
N ILE A 69 -29.08 -25.87 -25.02
CA ILE A 69 -29.93 -25.57 -26.16
C ILE A 69 -30.24 -26.86 -26.95
N ARG A 70 -29.24 -27.70 -27.19
CA ARG A 70 -29.35 -28.86 -28.08
C ARG A 70 -30.07 -30.04 -27.43
N PHE A 71 -29.85 -30.28 -26.15
CA PHE A 71 -30.33 -31.46 -25.42
C PHE A 71 -31.45 -31.17 -24.40
N ARG A 72 -32.02 -29.95 -24.43
CA ARG A 72 -33.18 -29.65 -23.57
C ARG A 72 -34.38 -30.52 -23.93
N ARG A 73 -35.08 -31.01 -22.91
CA ARG A 73 -36.35 -31.75 -23.06
C ARG A 73 -37.41 -30.85 -23.73
N ARG A 74 -38.06 -31.35 -24.77
CA ARG A 74 -39.14 -30.65 -25.49
C ARG A 74 -40.48 -31.31 -25.20
N LYS A 75 -41.59 -30.57 -25.44
CA LYS A 75 -42.95 -31.10 -25.38
C LYS A 75 -43.06 -32.31 -26.35
N GLY A 76 -43.49 -33.49 -25.86
CA GLY A 76 -43.57 -34.75 -26.60
C GLY A 76 -42.36 -35.70 -26.42
N ASP A 77 -41.34 -35.28 -25.64
CA ASP A 77 -40.16 -36.12 -25.35
C ASP A 77 -40.25 -36.75 -23.96
N GLU A 78 -41.42 -36.66 -23.28
CA GLU A 78 -41.60 -37.05 -21.86
C GLU A 78 -41.22 -38.50 -21.58
N ASN A 79 -41.49 -39.41 -22.57
CA ASN A 79 -41.23 -40.85 -22.39
C ASN A 79 -40.05 -41.35 -23.25
N LYS A 80 -39.26 -40.43 -23.88
CA LYS A 80 -38.09 -40.87 -24.65
C LYS A 80 -36.88 -41.04 -23.73
N ILE A 81 -36.33 -42.24 -23.74
CA ILE A 81 -35.07 -42.56 -23.08
C ILE A 81 -33.94 -42.21 -24.06
N PRO A 82 -33.00 -41.32 -23.70
CA PRO A 82 -31.84 -41.00 -24.54
C PRO A 82 -31.02 -42.26 -24.84
N LYS A 83 -30.47 -42.33 -26.05
CA LYS A 83 -29.54 -43.40 -26.42
C LYS A 83 -28.29 -43.29 -25.55
N GLN A 84 -27.91 -44.44 -24.94
CA GLN A 84 -26.68 -44.57 -24.21
C GLN A 84 -25.48 -44.31 -25.14
N VAL A 85 -24.54 -43.49 -24.73
CA VAL A 85 -23.30 -43.14 -25.45
C VAL A 85 -22.11 -43.65 -24.63
N GLU A 86 -21.27 -44.45 -25.27
CA GLU A 86 -20.00 -44.89 -24.67
C GLU A 86 -19.00 -43.73 -24.55
N GLY A 87 -18.06 -43.82 -23.62
CA GLY A 87 -16.97 -42.88 -23.47
C GLY A 87 -16.07 -42.76 -24.70
N ASN A 88 -15.41 -41.66 -24.89
CA ASN A 88 -14.47 -41.41 -25.97
C ASN A 88 -13.08 -41.11 -25.43
N HIS A 89 -12.21 -42.13 -25.46
CA HIS A 89 -10.85 -42.02 -24.91
C HIS A 89 -10.05 -40.83 -25.47
N LYS A 90 -10.25 -40.46 -26.75
CA LYS A 90 -9.55 -39.29 -27.32
C LYS A 90 -10.02 -37.97 -26.68
N LEU A 91 -11.33 -37.84 -26.45
CA LEU A 91 -11.86 -36.66 -25.77
C LEU A 91 -11.38 -36.60 -24.29
N GLU A 92 -11.34 -37.76 -23.62
CA GLU A 92 -10.81 -37.87 -22.26
C GLU A 92 -9.36 -37.39 -22.16
N MET A 93 -8.52 -37.82 -23.09
CA MET A 93 -7.14 -37.34 -23.17
C MET A 93 -7.06 -35.83 -23.43
N ILE A 94 -7.86 -35.31 -24.36
CA ILE A 94 -7.86 -33.87 -24.70
C ILE A 94 -8.20 -33.00 -23.47
N TRP A 95 -9.32 -33.31 -22.79
CA TRP A 95 -9.74 -32.48 -21.65
C TRP A 95 -8.89 -32.68 -20.38
N THR A 96 -8.03 -33.70 -20.36
CA THR A 96 -7.04 -33.90 -19.28
C THR A 96 -5.73 -33.20 -19.61
N VAL A 97 -5.19 -33.41 -20.80
CA VAL A 97 -3.84 -32.90 -21.17
C VAL A 97 -3.83 -31.38 -21.35
N ILE A 98 -4.88 -30.80 -21.98
CA ILE A 98 -4.90 -29.35 -22.22
C ILE A 98 -4.86 -28.55 -20.91
N PRO A 99 -5.70 -28.82 -19.89
CA PRO A 99 -5.59 -28.12 -18.60
C PRO A 99 -4.23 -28.30 -17.91
N ILE A 100 -3.64 -29.50 -17.98
CA ILE A 100 -2.30 -29.73 -17.42
C ILE A 100 -1.26 -28.83 -18.08
N ILE A 101 -1.29 -28.70 -19.42
CA ILE A 101 -0.37 -27.81 -20.14
C ILE A 101 -0.59 -26.35 -19.72
N LEU A 102 -1.85 -25.89 -19.61
CA LEU A 102 -2.16 -24.52 -19.16
C LEU A 102 -1.66 -24.26 -17.73
N LEU A 103 -1.79 -25.24 -16.83
CA LEU A 103 -1.26 -25.15 -15.48
C LEU A 103 0.28 -25.07 -15.46
N ILE A 104 0.97 -25.83 -16.32
CA ILE A 104 2.46 -25.77 -16.42
C ILE A 104 2.89 -24.39 -16.95
N ILE A 105 2.18 -23.84 -17.96
CA ILE A 105 2.45 -22.51 -18.49
C ILE A 105 2.36 -21.43 -17.38
N LEU A 106 1.42 -21.57 -16.45
CA LEU A 106 1.27 -20.66 -15.33
C LEU A 106 2.26 -20.96 -14.18
N ALA A 107 2.49 -22.23 -13.88
CA ALA A 107 3.31 -22.65 -12.76
C ALA A 107 4.78 -22.24 -12.90
N VAL A 108 5.35 -22.37 -14.10
CA VAL A 108 6.77 -22.04 -14.33
C VAL A 108 7.09 -20.59 -13.96
N PRO A 109 6.44 -19.55 -14.55
CA PRO A 109 6.72 -18.16 -14.17
C PRO A 109 6.34 -17.87 -12.71
N THR A 110 5.25 -18.46 -12.17
CA THR A 110 4.89 -18.27 -10.75
C THR A 110 5.99 -18.72 -9.81
N VAL A 111 6.53 -19.92 -10.03
CA VAL A 111 7.64 -20.47 -9.20
C VAL A 111 8.89 -19.62 -9.36
N THR A 112 9.23 -19.24 -10.57
CA THR A 112 10.41 -18.38 -10.84
C THR A 112 10.30 -17.03 -10.14
N SER A 113 9.14 -16.34 -10.27
CA SER A 113 8.91 -15.06 -9.60
C SER A 113 8.89 -15.21 -8.08
N THR A 114 8.39 -16.32 -7.54
CA THR A 114 8.42 -16.58 -6.09
C THR A 114 9.85 -16.58 -5.55
N PHE A 115 10.78 -17.30 -6.20
CA PHE A 115 12.18 -17.31 -5.78
C PHE A 115 12.86 -15.95 -5.98
N LYS A 116 12.57 -15.24 -7.09
CA LYS A 116 13.13 -13.93 -7.36
C LYS A 116 12.71 -12.90 -6.29
N LEU A 117 11.41 -12.86 -5.96
CA LEU A 117 10.86 -11.89 -5.00
C LEU A 117 11.19 -12.26 -3.54
N ALA A 118 11.48 -13.50 -3.24
CA ALA A 118 11.91 -13.94 -1.92
C ALA A 118 13.40 -13.71 -1.64
N ASP A 119 14.18 -13.25 -2.62
CA ASP A 119 15.61 -13.04 -2.44
C ASP A 119 15.90 -11.76 -1.64
N VAL A 120 16.17 -11.95 -0.36
CA VAL A 120 16.56 -10.92 0.61
C VAL A 120 18.04 -11.06 1.03
N SER A 121 18.83 -11.85 0.30
CA SER A 121 20.24 -12.09 0.61
C SER A 121 21.08 -10.82 0.81
N PRO A 122 20.86 -9.69 0.08
CA PRO A 122 21.62 -8.47 0.28
C PRO A 122 21.44 -7.81 1.67
N MET A 123 20.38 -8.16 2.42
CA MET A 123 20.15 -7.63 3.77
C MET A 123 20.49 -8.63 4.89
N GLU A 124 20.87 -9.87 4.55
CA GLU A 124 21.25 -10.90 5.52
C GLU A 124 22.71 -10.71 5.98
N GLU A 125 22.99 -11.02 7.26
CA GLU A 125 24.28 -10.78 7.88
C GLU A 125 25.45 -11.43 7.14
N GLU A 126 25.23 -12.66 6.64
CA GLU A 126 26.28 -13.46 5.98
C GLU A 126 26.56 -13.04 4.52
N THR A 127 25.59 -12.43 3.85
CA THR A 127 25.62 -12.08 2.42
C THR A 127 25.37 -10.60 2.16
N ARG A 128 25.52 -9.77 3.20
CA ARG A 128 25.18 -8.36 3.18
C ARG A 128 25.90 -7.58 2.09
N ASP A 129 25.15 -6.84 1.31
CA ASP A 129 25.68 -5.78 0.46
C ASP A 129 25.72 -4.47 1.27
N GLU A 130 26.92 -3.90 1.42
CA GLU A 130 27.10 -2.63 2.16
C GLU A 130 26.36 -1.44 1.52
N ASN A 131 26.03 -1.55 0.23
CA ASN A 131 25.26 -0.51 -0.49
C ASN A 131 23.75 -0.73 -0.43
N ALA A 132 23.28 -1.88 0.07
CA ALA A 132 21.86 -2.15 0.17
C ALA A 132 21.20 -1.26 1.24
N LEU A 133 20.24 -0.45 0.81
CA LEU A 133 19.44 0.33 1.75
C LEU A 133 18.47 -0.59 2.49
N VAL A 134 18.62 -0.66 3.81
CA VAL A 134 17.71 -1.40 4.69
C VAL A 134 16.89 -0.42 5.54
N VAL A 135 15.58 -0.60 5.56
CA VAL A 135 14.65 0.18 6.39
C VAL A 135 13.94 -0.74 7.38
N ASN A 136 14.03 -0.43 8.66
CA ASN A 136 13.24 -1.09 9.69
C ASN A 136 11.87 -0.40 9.78
N VAL A 137 10.80 -1.14 9.56
CA VAL A 137 9.42 -0.66 9.67
C VAL A 137 8.82 -1.23 10.94
N THR A 138 8.39 -0.36 11.85
CA THR A 138 7.63 -0.75 13.04
C THR A 138 6.21 -0.24 12.93
N ALA A 139 5.25 -1.17 12.91
CA ALA A 139 3.83 -0.85 12.95
C ALA A 139 3.38 -0.65 14.40
N ASN A 140 2.61 0.41 14.65
CA ASN A 140 2.02 0.74 15.94
C ASN A 140 0.54 1.11 15.75
N LEU A 141 -0.30 1.00 16.76
CA LEU A 141 -1.68 1.47 16.76
C LEU A 141 -1.71 3.03 16.88
N TYR A 142 -2.01 3.80 15.87
CA TYR A 142 -2.31 3.49 14.45
C TYR A 142 -1.38 4.32 13.57
N TRP A 143 -0.08 4.08 13.63
CA TRP A 143 0.96 4.84 12.94
C TRP A 143 2.14 3.95 12.56
N TRP A 144 3.00 4.45 11.67
CA TRP A 144 4.16 3.73 11.13
C TRP A 144 5.45 4.45 11.47
N GLU A 145 6.44 3.73 11.98
CA GLU A 145 7.81 4.20 12.20
C GLU A 145 8.71 3.64 11.11
N PHE A 146 9.58 4.46 10.58
CA PHE A 146 10.59 4.12 9.60
C PHE A 146 11.97 4.50 10.16
N GLU A 147 12.83 3.51 10.36
CA GLU A 147 14.20 3.67 10.83
C GLU A 147 15.16 3.24 9.73
N TYR A 148 16.14 4.07 9.45
CA TYR A 148 17.25 3.81 8.52
C TYR A 148 18.50 3.52 9.37
N PRO A 149 18.74 2.26 9.79
CA PRO A 149 19.70 1.94 10.85
C PRO A 149 21.14 2.30 10.46
N ASP A 150 21.52 2.07 9.22
CA ASP A 150 22.86 2.38 8.72
C ASP A 150 23.08 3.89 8.53
N LEU A 151 22.01 4.64 8.41
CA LEU A 151 22.05 6.09 8.22
C LEU A 151 21.77 6.88 9.49
N GLY A 152 21.31 6.21 10.57
CA GLY A 152 21.04 6.84 11.86
C GLY A 152 19.87 7.83 11.84
N VAL A 153 18.86 7.59 10.99
CA VAL A 153 17.67 8.47 10.82
C VAL A 153 16.41 7.69 11.17
N VAL A 154 15.49 8.36 11.89
CA VAL A 154 14.15 7.85 12.20
C VAL A 154 13.11 8.88 11.78
N THR A 155 12.05 8.44 11.10
CA THR A 155 10.88 9.26 10.80
C THR A 155 9.59 8.48 11.05
N GLY A 156 8.46 9.13 10.96
CA GLY A 156 7.15 8.48 11.12
C GLY A 156 6.14 8.95 10.09
N GLN A 157 5.22 8.09 9.70
CA GLN A 157 4.10 8.36 8.78
C GLN A 157 4.47 8.65 7.32
N GLU A 158 5.68 9.09 7.03
CA GLU A 158 6.19 9.22 5.67
C GLU A 158 7.50 8.45 5.52
N LEU A 159 7.51 7.54 4.55
CA LEU A 159 8.66 6.75 4.13
C LEU A 159 9.32 7.46 2.95
N VAL A 160 10.57 7.87 3.10
CA VAL A 160 11.35 8.45 2.00
C VAL A 160 12.32 7.39 1.49
N VAL A 161 12.39 7.15 0.19
CA VAL A 161 13.21 6.11 -0.42
C VAL A 161 13.82 6.57 -1.74
N PRO A 162 14.97 6.04 -2.16
CA PRO A 162 15.50 6.30 -3.49
C PRO A 162 14.68 5.57 -4.57
N THR A 163 14.65 6.15 -5.78
CA THR A 163 14.10 5.52 -6.99
C THR A 163 15.11 4.65 -7.70
N ASP A 164 14.62 3.73 -8.55
CA ASP A 164 15.38 2.88 -9.48
C ASP A 164 16.43 1.97 -8.79
N GLU A 165 16.22 1.68 -7.51
CA GLU A 165 17.01 0.71 -6.77
C GLU A 165 16.17 -0.05 -5.74
N ARG A 166 16.65 -1.23 -5.33
CA ARG A 166 15.96 -2.05 -4.35
C ARG A 166 16.14 -1.52 -2.94
N VAL A 167 15.04 -1.31 -2.26
CA VAL A 167 14.98 -0.98 -0.83
C VAL A 167 14.50 -2.22 -0.08
N TYR A 168 15.26 -2.64 0.91
CA TYR A 168 14.98 -3.82 1.73
C TYR A 168 14.30 -3.43 3.04
N PHE A 169 13.32 -4.22 3.46
CA PHE A 169 12.51 -3.90 4.63
C PHE A 169 12.54 -5.02 5.66
N ASN A 170 12.82 -4.67 6.91
CA ASN A 170 12.52 -5.46 8.09
C ASN A 170 11.19 -5.01 8.68
N LEU A 171 10.21 -5.89 8.73
CA LEU A 171 8.85 -5.58 9.18
C LEU A 171 8.55 -6.22 10.53
N LYS A 172 8.18 -5.39 11.51
CA LYS A 172 7.72 -5.84 12.82
C LYS A 172 6.56 -5.00 13.32
N SER A 173 5.92 -5.44 14.39
CA SER A 173 4.91 -4.70 15.11
C SER A 173 5.27 -4.58 16.59
N SER A 174 4.88 -3.47 17.23
CA SER A 174 5.04 -3.25 18.66
C SER A 174 3.84 -3.71 19.50
N ASP A 175 2.68 -3.97 18.89
CA ASP A 175 1.44 -4.20 19.61
C ASP A 175 0.58 -5.35 19.07
N VAL A 176 -0.04 -5.21 17.91
CA VAL A 176 -0.84 -6.25 17.27
C VAL A 176 -0.35 -6.49 15.85
N LYS A 177 -0.86 -7.51 15.18
CA LYS A 177 -0.55 -7.73 13.77
C LYS A 177 -1.11 -6.59 12.92
N HIS A 178 -0.29 -6.07 12.00
CA HIS A 178 -0.66 -5.18 10.91
C HIS A 178 -0.15 -5.77 9.60
N SER A 179 -0.38 -5.11 8.47
CA SER A 179 0.23 -5.50 7.19
C SER A 179 0.64 -4.26 6.42
N PHE A 180 1.92 -4.21 6.06
CA PHE A 180 2.51 -3.13 5.29
C PHE A 180 2.20 -3.32 3.81
N TRP A 181 1.62 -2.30 3.17
CA TRP A 181 1.20 -2.40 1.77
C TRP A 181 1.27 -1.07 1.04
N ILE A 182 1.99 -1.05 -0.07
CA ILE A 182 2.03 0.05 -1.03
C ILE A 182 1.45 -0.49 -2.34
N PRO A 183 0.14 -0.32 -2.60
CA PRO A 183 -0.59 -1.05 -3.65
C PRO A 183 0.01 -0.93 -5.05
N SER A 184 0.54 0.24 -5.42
CA SER A 184 1.11 0.46 -6.75
C SER A 184 2.52 -0.13 -6.91
N VAL A 185 3.22 -0.47 -5.81
CA VAL A 185 4.64 -0.86 -5.84
C VAL A 185 4.85 -2.35 -5.58
N GLY A 186 3.96 -2.97 -4.81
CA GLY A 186 4.07 -4.41 -4.54
C GLY A 186 2.94 -4.98 -3.71
N GLY A 187 3.03 -6.28 -3.45
CA GLY A 187 2.12 -7.01 -2.56
C GLY A 187 2.31 -6.62 -1.10
N LYS A 188 1.32 -6.94 -0.27
CA LYS A 188 1.37 -6.72 1.17
C LYS A 188 2.26 -7.75 1.88
N MET A 189 2.85 -7.33 3.00
CA MET A 189 3.58 -8.21 3.91
C MET A 189 3.21 -7.90 5.36
N ASP A 190 2.90 -8.94 6.14
CA ASP A 190 2.48 -8.80 7.53
C ASP A 190 3.61 -8.29 8.43
N THR A 191 3.25 -7.48 9.42
CA THR A 191 4.11 -7.08 10.54
C THR A 191 3.66 -7.83 11.78
N ASN A 192 4.53 -8.67 12.33
CA ASN A 192 4.23 -9.50 13.50
C ASN A 192 4.95 -8.98 14.74
N THR A 193 4.45 -9.33 15.92
CA THR A 193 5.06 -8.99 17.21
C THR A 193 6.25 -9.91 17.57
N GLU A 194 6.22 -11.16 17.11
CA GLU A 194 7.16 -12.21 17.52
C GLU A 194 8.27 -12.50 16.50
N ASN A 195 8.03 -12.19 15.22
CA ASN A 195 9.01 -12.42 14.16
C ASN A 195 9.12 -11.22 13.22
N ILE A 196 10.29 -11.10 12.59
CA ILE A 196 10.56 -10.09 11.58
C ILE A 196 10.33 -10.72 10.21
N ASN A 197 9.42 -10.16 9.42
CA ASN A 197 9.29 -10.47 8.01
C ASN A 197 10.20 -9.57 7.18
N LYS A 198 10.73 -10.12 6.11
CA LYS A 198 11.68 -9.43 5.23
C LYS A 198 11.20 -9.49 3.80
N PHE A 199 11.35 -8.40 3.07
CA PHE A 199 11.08 -8.31 1.64
C PHE A 199 11.77 -7.07 1.06
N TRP A 200 11.69 -6.88 -0.24
CA TRP A 200 12.20 -5.70 -0.92
C TRP A 200 11.16 -5.12 -1.87
N LEU A 201 11.27 -3.84 -2.13
CA LEU A 201 10.52 -3.10 -3.14
C LEU A 201 11.50 -2.25 -3.95
N GLU A 202 11.08 -1.87 -5.15
CA GLU A 202 11.75 -0.88 -5.99
C GLU A 202 10.69 0.12 -6.45
N PHE A 203 11.07 1.38 -6.58
CA PHE A 203 10.21 2.50 -6.93
C PHE A 203 10.71 3.09 -8.24
N ASP A 204 10.00 2.84 -9.34
CA ASP A 204 10.36 3.33 -10.67
C ASP A 204 10.19 4.86 -10.77
N GLN A 205 11.23 5.57 -11.25
CA GLN A 205 11.21 7.03 -11.32
C GLN A 205 10.10 7.56 -12.23
N ALA A 206 9.92 6.98 -13.42
CA ALA A 206 8.91 7.46 -14.37
C ALA A 206 7.48 7.25 -13.85
N SER A 207 7.26 6.17 -13.11
CA SER A 207 5.98 5.89 -12.43
C SER A 207 5.77 6.79 -11.23
N THR A 208 6.83 7.15 -10.50
CA THR A 208 6.82 8.14 -9.42
C THR A 208 6.41 9.51 -9.95
N ASP A 209 6.98 9.97 -11.04
CA ASP A 209 6.62 11.23 -11.69
C ASP A 209 5.15 11.24 -12.11
N LYS A 210 4.68 10.14 -12.70
CA LYS A 210 3.27 9.95 -13.10
C LYS A 210 2.32 9.94 -11.90
N ALA A 211 2.77 9.46 -10.74
CA ALA A 211 2.01 9.47 -9.49
C ALA A 211 2.03 10.83 -8.77
N GLY A 212 2.81 11.80 -9.27
CA GLY A 212 2.98 13.12 -8.66
C GLY A 212 3.95 13.14 -7.49
N GLY A 213 4.95 12.23 -7.49
CA GLY A 213 5.99 12.16 -6.47
C GLY A 213 5.56 11.47 -5.17
N LEU A 214 4.37 10.86 -5.11
CA LEU A 214 3.81 10.35 -3.87
C LEU A 214 3.04 9.04 -4.09
N PHE A 215 3.32 8.02 -3.27
CA PHE A 215 2.48 6.83 -3.17
C PHE A 215 1.78 6.72 -1.82
N TYR A 216 0.63 6.07 -1.82
CA TYR A 216 -0.16 5.82 -0.61
C TYR A 216 0.12 4.42 -0.08
N GLY A 217 0.54 4.37 1.17
CA GLY A 217 0.69 3.15 1.93
C GLY A 217 -0.51 2.91 2.85
N LYS A 218 -0.87 1.66 3.06
CA LYS A 218 -2.05 1.21 3.80
C LYS A 218 -1.70 0.14 4.82
N CYS A 219 -2.41 0.13 5.95
CA CYS A 219 -2.51 -1.08 6.75
C CYS A 219 -3.49 -2.06 6.05
N ALA A 220 -3.06 -3.27 5.78
CA ALA A 220 -3.85 -4.28 5.07
C ALA A 220 -4.22 -5.49 5.95
N GLU A 221 -4.16 -5.34 7.30
CA GLU A 221 -4.61 -6.33 8.28
C GLU A 221 -5.44 -5.64 9.37
N LEU A 222 -6.63 -6.16 9.65
CA LEU A 222 -7.56 -5.55 10.62
C LEU A 222 -6.93 -5.52 12.01
N CYS A 223 -6.61 -4.32 12.48
CA CYS A 223 -5.85 -4.08 13.73
C CYS A 223 -6.64 -3.33 14.81
N GLY A 224 -7.88 -2.93 14.56
CA GLY A 224 -8.74 -2.25 15.53
C GLY A 224 -9.55 -1.09 14.96
N PRO A 225 -10.12 -0.22 15.82
CA PRO A 225 -11.07 0.83 15.42
C PRO A 225 -10.57 1.77 14.31
N SER A 226 -9.31 2.17 14.35
CA SER A 226 -8.72 3.07 13.34
C SER A 226 -7.88 2.36 12.28
N HIS A 227 -8.15 1.07 12.03
CA HIS A 227 -7.51 0.33 10.94
C HIS A 227 -7.60 1.06 9.59
N ALA A 228 -8.77 1.56 9.21
CA ALA A 228 -8.98 2.27 7.96
C ALA A 228 -8.25 3.62 7.87
N PHE A 229 -7.81 4.16 9.01
CA PHE A 229 -7.09 5.43 9.14
C PHE A 229 -5.58 5.24 9.38
N MET A 230 -5.10 3.99 9.38
CA MET A 230 -3.68 3.68 9.56
C MET A 230 -2.95 3.72 8.21
N ASP A 231 -2.99 4.89 7.58
CA ASP A 231 -2.31 5.18 6.33
C ASP A 231 -0.91 5.73 6.59
N PHE A 232 -0.06 5.61 5.58
CA PHE A 232 1.22 6.32 5.50
C PHE A 232 1.46 6.80 4.06
N LYS A 233 2.44 7.66 3.88
CA LYS A 233 2.84 8.14 2.56
C LYS A 233 4.24 7.66 2.24
N VAL A 234 4.52 7.54 0.95
CA VAL A 234 5.85 7.18 0.45
C VAL A 234 6.28 8.24 -0.55
N VAL A 235 7.44 8.82 -0.31
CA VAL A 235 8.06 9.85 -1.15
C VAL A 235 9.33 9.27 -1.76
N PRO A 236 9.25 8.70 -2.98
CA PRO A 236 10.45 8.27 -3.69
C PRO A 236 11.15 9.48 -4.28
N LEU A 237 12.48 9.52 -4.11
CA LEU A 237 13.33 10.60 -4.59
C LEU A 237 14.45 10.04 -5.47
N PRO A 238 14.95 10.76 -6.48
CA PRO A 238 16.22 10.43 -7.11
C PRO A 238 17.32 10.26 -6.06
N ARG A 239 18.24 9.32 -6.27
CA ARG A 239 19.28 8.96 -5.27
C ARG A 239 19.97 10.17 -4.66
N ALA A 240 20.36 11.16 -5.46
CA ALA A 240 21.04 12.36 -4.96
C ALA A 240 20.15 13.22 -4.04
N GLU A 241 18.85 13.30 -4.33
CA GLU A 241 17.89 14.03 -3.49
C GLU A 241 17.60 13.25 -2.19
N PHE A 242 17.53 11.93 -2.25
CA PHE A 242 17.44 11.08 -1.06
C PHE A 242 18.66 11.27 -0.16
N ASP A 243 19.88 11.25 -0.71
CA ASP A 243 21.10 11.46 0.07
C ASP A 243 21.15 12.85 0.71
N ASN A 244 20.68 13.89 0.01
CA ASN A 244 20.53 15.24 0.57
C ASN A 244 19.51 15.24 1.72
N TRP A 245 18.32 14.65 1.51
CA TRP A 245 17.31 14.53 2.56
C TRP A 245 17.85 13.84 3.83
N ILE A 246 18.65 12.79 3.68
CA ILE A 246 19.32 12.12 4.81
C ILE A 246 20.27 13.08 5.55
N GLN A 247 21.02 13.91 4.84
CA GLN A 247 21.93 14.90 5.46
C GLN A 247 21.12 15.99 6.18
N ASP A 248 20.05 16.49 5.55
CA ASP A 248 19.16 17.49 6.12
C ASP A 248 18.52 16.96 7.40
N MET A 249 18.02 15.72 7.40
CA MET A 249 17.49 15.04 8.59
C MET A 249 18.54 14.96 9.72
N LYS A 250 19.80 14.66 9.41
CA LYS A 250 20.87 14.53 10.43
C LYS A 250 21.29 15.87 11.02
N THR A 251 21.21 16.94 10.26
CA THR A 251 21.66 18.27 10.65
C THR A 251 20.53 19.17 11.14
N ALA A 252 19.29 18.71 10.99
CA ALA A 252 18.10 19.48 11.40
C ALA A 252 18.18 19.87 12.87
N VAL A 253 18.09 21.17 13.13
CA VAL A 253 17.93 21.75 14.46
C VAL A 253 16.67 22.59 14.43
N ALA A 254 15.69 22.20 15.23
CA ALA A 254 14.45 22.94 15.36
C ALA A 254 14.72 24.27 16.10
N GLU A 255 14.96 25.34 15.36
CA GLU A 255 15.10 26.70 15.93
C GLU A 255 13.83 27.51 15.58
N PRO A 256 12.92 27.73 16.55
CA PRO A 256 11.71 28.52 16.32
C PRO A 256 12.05 29.97 15.94
N GLN A 257 11.59 30.40 14.75
CA GLN A 257 11.94 31.72 14.20
C GLN A 257 11.02 32.85 14.70
N THR A 258 9.80 32.54 15.10
CA THR A 258 8.81 33.51 15.57
C THR A 258 8.62 33.44 17.08
N ASP A 259 8.11 34.53 17.70
CA ASP A 259 7.76 34.52 19.13
C ASP A 259 6.65 33.50 19.43
N LEU A 260 5.73 33.34 18.50
CA LEU A 260 4.64 32.37 18.61
C LEU A 260 5.17 30.91 18.58
N ALA A 261 6.10 30.61 17.63
CA ALA A 261 6.72 29.29 17.58
C ALA A 261 7.55 28.98 18.85
N ARG A 262 8.25 29.98 19.43
CA ARG A 262 8.94 29.80 20.73
C ARG A 262 7.98 29.49 21.89
N GLN A 263 6.81 30.14 21.91
CA GLN A 263 5.75 29.78 22.86
C GLN A 263 5.25 28.37 22.64
N GLY A 264 5.07 27.96 21.36
CA GLY A 264 4.69 26.60 20.99
C GLY A 264 5.69 25.55 21.44
N GLU A 265 7.01 25.82 21.30
CA GLU A 265 8.08 24.95 21.81
C GLU A 265 8.02 24.80 23.34
N GLN A 266 7.79 25.90 24.07
CA GLN A 266 7.62 25.84 25.53
C GLN A 266 6.39 25.00 25.90
N LEU A 267 5.25 25.21 25.22
CA LEU A 267 4.04 24.41 25.42
C LEU A 267 4.25 22.94 25.10
N PHE A 268 5.00 22.62 24.04
CA PHE A 268 5.34 21.24 23.66
C PHE A 268 6.10 20.51 24.78
N ASN A 269 6.96 21.23 25.50
CA ASN A 269 7.65 20.72 26.68
C ASN A 269 6.73 20.67 27.92
N ASP A 270 6.02 21.76 28.22
CA ASP A 270 5.20 21.92 29.43
C ASP A 270 3.99 20.96 29.45
N LYS A 271 3.36 20.73 28.29
CA LYS A 271 2.28 19.74 28.09
C LYS A 271 2.81 18.32 27.94
N SER A 272 4.12 18.09 28.08
CA SER A 272 4.79 16.80 28.05
C SER A 272 4.71 16.08 26.67
N CYS A 273 4.48 16.78 25.57
CA CYS A 273 4.48 16.22 24.22
C CYS A 273 5.83 15.58 23.89
N ILE A 274 6.95 16.21 24.32
CA ILE A 274 8.32 15.71 24.18
C ILE A 274 8.55 14.35 24.88
N GLY A 275 7.71 13.98 25.83
CA GLY A 275 7.78 12.68 26.50
C GLY A 275 7.44 11.51 25.60
N CYS A 276 6.61 11.74 24.57
CA CYS A 276 6.17 10.74 23.61
C CYS A 276 6.79 10.95 22.21
N HIS A 277 6.94 12.21 21.78
CA HIS A 277 7.49 12.59 20.47
C HIS A 277 8.96 13.01 20.58
N ALA A 278 9.77 12.59 19.60
CA ALA A 278 11.10 13.15 19.38
C ALA A 278 11.04 14.24 18.32
N VAL A 279 11.93 15.24 18.42
CA VAL A 279 12.17 16.30 17.44
C VAL A 279 13.62 16.29 16.94
N SER A 280 14.32 15.19 17.14
CA SER A 280 15.66 14.90 16.60
C SER A 280 15.60 13.60 15.81
N SER A 281 16.15 13.58 14.60
CA SER A 281 16.08 12.42 13.70
C SER A 281 16.84 11.19 14.20
N SER A 282 17.78 11.35 15.13
CA SER A 282 18.51 10.26 15.76
C SER A 282 17.79 9.64 16.96
N GLU A 283 16.74 10.30 17.45
CA GLU A 283 15.99 9.82 18.62
C GLU A 283 14.80 8.97 18.21
N LYS A 284 14.64 7.85 18.90
CA LYS A 284 13.53 6.92 18.78
C LYS A 284 12.65 6.95 20.01
N ARG A 285 11.36 7.17 19.83
CA ARG A 285 10.36 7.10 20.90
C ARG A 285 9.34 6.01 20.55
N PRO A 286 9.24 4.95 21.35
CA PRO A 286 8.40 3.79 21.01
C PRO A 286 6.89 4.06 21.09
N THR A 287 6.48 5.21 21.60
CA THR A 287 5.07 5.53 21.89
C THR A 287 4.41 6.41 20.84
N ALA A 288 5.18 7.23 20.12
CA ALA A 288 4.67 8.21 19.17
C ALA A 288 5.68 8.48 18.03
N PRO A 289 5.21 8.96 16.85
CA PRO A 289 6.07 9.23 15.71
C PRO A 289 7.08 10.35 16.01
N ASN A 290 8.28 10.21 15.46
CA ASN A 290 9.27 11.28 15.41
C ASN A 290 8.74 12.45 14.58
N LEU A 291 8.91 13.69 15.02
CA LEU A 291 8.37 14.91 14.40
C LEU A 291 9.44 15.83 13.81
N THR A 292 10.70 15.40 13.68
CA THR A 292 11.82 16.23 13.18
C THR A 292 11.49 16.95 11.88
N ASN A 293 10.85 16.26 10.94
CA ASN A 293 10.44 16.79 9.65
C ASN A 293 8.91 16.95 9.52
N PHE A 294 8.22 17.28 10.61
CA PHE A 294 6.77 17.34 10.59
C PHE A 294 6.25 18.39 9.60
N GLY A 295 6.89 19.55 9.53
CA GLY A 295 6.51 20.65 8.64
C GLY A 295 6.72 20.39 7.14
N ASP A 296 7.46 19.33 6.78
CA ASP A 296 7.66 18.91 5.39
C ASP A 296 6.68 17.81 4.95
N ARG A 297 5.85 17.30 5.86
CA ARG A 297 4.94 16.20 5.55
C ARG A 297 3.79 16.62 4.66
N THR A 298 3.29 15.67 3.90
CA THR A 298 2.15 15.88 3.01
C THR A 298 0.81 15.71 3.74
N MET A 299 0.81 15.02 4.89
CA MET A 299 -0.41 14.71 5.64
C MET A 299 -0.21 14.79 7.16
N ILE A 300 -1.27 15.18 7.87
CA ILE A 300 -1.36 15.13 9.33
C ILE A 300 -2.00 13.80 9.73
N ALA A 301 -1.44 13.13 10.74
CA ALA A 301 -1.88 11.81 11.22
C ALA A 301 -2.00 10.72 10.13
N GLY A 302 -1.40 10.96 8.95
CA GLY A 302 -1.42 10.08 7.78
C GLY A 302 -2.67 10.21 6.89
N ILE A 303 -3.70 10.98 7.29
CA ILE A 303 -5.02 11.01 6.64
C ILE A 303 -5.58 12.41 6.36
N LEU A 304 -5.25 13.42 7.15
CA LEU A 304 -5.72 14.79 6.94
C LEU A 304 -4.76 15.56 6.04
N GLU A 305 -5.30 16.45 5.21
CA GLU A 305 -4.48 17.39 4.42
C GLU A 305 -3.62 18.26 5.34
N PHE A 306 -2.37 18.54 4.92
CA PHE A 306 -1.44 19.33 5.70
C PHE A 306 -1.80 20.82 5.62
N ASN A 307 -2.47 21.32 6.63
CA ASN A 307 -2.81 22.73 6.81
C ASN A 307 -3.04 23.03 8.31
N GLU A 308 -3.06 24.33 8.65
CA GLU A 308 -3.21 24.79 10.04
C GLU A 308 -4.54 24.34 10.68
N GLU A 309 -5.65 24.42 9.95
CA GLU A 309 -6.96 24.06 10.46
C GLU A 309 -7.04 22.58 10.86
N ASN A 310 -6.61 21.72 9.98
CA ASN A 310 -6.54 20.27 10.24
C ASN A 310 -5.57 19.92 11.39
N LEU A 311 -4.47 20.66 11.53
CA LEU A 311 -3.55 20.43 12.64
C LEU A 311 -4.16 20.87 13.98
N LYS A 312 -4.84 22.00 14.02
CA LYS A 312 -5.59 22.44 15.20
C LYS A 312 -6.69 21.46 15.58
N ASP A 313 -7.43 20.96 14.61
CA ASP A 313 -8.48 19.94 14.84
C ASP A 313 -7.89 18.64 15.37
N TRP A 314 -6.76 18.18 14.81
CA TRP A 314 -6.03 17.03 15.32
C TRP A 314 -5.53 17.23 16.75
N LEU A 315 -4.99 18.42 17.08
CA LEU A 315 -4.51 18.75 18.44
C LEU A 315 -5.66 18.94 19.43
N ARG A 316 -6.81 19.43 18.98
CA ARG A 316 -7.98 19.66 19.83
C ARG A 316 -8.68 18.38 20.24
N ASP A 317 -8.86 17.46 19.30
CA ASP A 317 -9.57 16.20 19.54
C ASP A 317 -9.05 15.06 18.63
N PRO A 318 -7.90 14.44 18.97
CA PRO A 318 -7.37 13.33 18.19
C PRO A 318 -8.31 12.14 18.13
N GLU A 319 -9.18 11.94 19.13
CA GLU A 319 -10.12 10.82 19.19
C GLU A 319 -11.20 10.92 18.10
N SER A 320 -11.69 12.12 17.82
CA SER A 320 -12.69 12.34 16.75
C SER A 320 -12.15 12.05 15.36
N VAL A 321 -10.84 12.31 15.14
CA VAL A 321 -10.16 12.11 13.86
C VAL A 321 -9.74 10.65 13.67
N LYS A 322 -9.15 10.06 14.71
CA LYS A 322 -8.58 8.71 14.68
C LYS A 322 -8.91 7.97 15.98
N PRO A 323 -10.09 7.35 16.08
CA PRO A 323 -10.56 6.70 17.31
C PRO A 323 -9.59 5.68 17.89
N ALA A 324 -9.50 5.62 19.21
CA ALA A 324 -8.62 4.74 19.97
C ALA A 324 -7.12 4.95 19.68
N ASN A 325 -6.70 6.12 19.24
CA ASN A 325 -5.29 6.48 19.17
C ASN A 325 -4.69 6.72 20.55
N LYS A 326 -3.35 6.54 20.67
CA LYS A 326 -2.65 6.69 21.98
C LYS A 326 -2.44 8.14 22.40
N MET A 327 -2.66 9.12 21.55
CA MET A 327 -2.49 10.55 21.83
C MET A 327 -3.68 11.15 22.58
N SER A 328 -4.87 10.58 22.37
CA SER A 328 -6.11 11.04 23.02
C SER A 328 -6.01 11.05 24.53
N ASN A 329 -6.47 12.12 25.16
CA ASN A 329 -6.54 12.30 26.62
C ASN A 329 -5.17 12.29 27.35
N THR A 330 -4.06 12.59 26.64
CA THR A 330 -2.72 12.56 27.26
C THR A 330 -2.23 13.94 27.74
N TYR A 331 -2.80 15.06 27.29
CA TYR A 331 -2.32 16.42 27.56
C TYR A 331 -3.40 17.44 28.00
N GLY A 332 -4.64 17.00 28.17
CA GLY A 332 -5.76 17.88 28.58
C GLY A 332 -6.22 18.83 27.48
N ASP A 333 -7.16 19.72 27.82
CA ASP A 333 -7.71 20.70 26.89
C ASP A 333 -6.68 21.79 26.56
N LEU A 334 -6.70 22.26 25.32
CA LEU A 334 -5.88 23.35 24.81
C LEU A 334 -6.75 24.57 24.49
N SER A 335 -6.32 25.77 24.91
CA SER A 335 -6.96 27.02 24.48
C SER A 335 -6.66 27.32 23.02
N GLU A 336 -7.42 28.24 22.40
CA GLU A 336 -7.16 28.62 21.00
C GLU A 336 -5.75 29.22 20.84
N GLU A 337 -5.27 30.02 21.83
CA GLU A 337 -3.93 30.58 21.84
C GLU A 337 -2.84 29.50 21.95
N GLU A 338 -3.08 28.46 22.76
CA GLU A 338 -2.18 27.30 22.87
C GLU A 338 -2.16 26.49 21.57
N LEU A 339 -3.32 26.30 20.91
CA LEU A 339 -3.43 25.63 19.59
C LEU A 339 -2.68 26.42 18.50
N ASP A 340 -2.80 27.77 18.48
CA ASP A 340 -2.09 28.61 17.54
C ASP A 340 -0.57 28.48 17.72
N ALA A 341 -0.08 28.56 18.95
CA ALA A 341 1.34 28.47 19.24
C ALA A 341 1.93 27.08 18.91
N LEU A 342 1.24 26.00 19.31
CA LEU A 342 1.68 24.63 18.99
C LEU A 342 1.66 24.36 17.49
N THR A 343 0.64 24.88 16.78
CA THR A 343 0.54 24.73 15.32
C THR A 343 1.70 25.41 14.61
N GLU A 344 2.00 26.67 14.98
CA GLU A 344 3.12 27.42 14.42
C GLU A 344 4.46 26.70 14.68
N TYR A 345 4.69 26.21 15.91
CA TYR A 345 5.88 25.44 16.23
C TYR A 345 6.00 24.16 15.41
N LEU A 346 4.96 23.33 15.41
CA LEU A 346 5.00 22.05 14.70
C LEU A 346 5.17 22.22 13.19
N MET A 347 4.52 23.21 12.59
CA MET A 347 4.68 23.52 11.16
C MET A 347 6.05 24.11 10.82
N SER A 348 6.78 24.66 11.79
CA SER A 348 8.16 25.12 11.64
C SER A 348 9.20 24.01 11.70
N LEU A 349 8.83 22.80 12.13
CA LEU A 349 9.72 21.61 12.17
C LEU A 349 9.98 21.08 10.75
N LYS A 350 10.85 21.77 10.02
CA LYS A 350 11.26 21.45 8.65
C LYS A 350 12.73 21.11 8.59
N VAL A 351 13.09 20.23 7.65
CA VAL A 351 14.47 19.87 7.33
C VAL A 351 14.87 20.30 5.92
N GLN A 352 13.87 20.64 5.09
CA GLN A 352 14.06 21.18 3.74
C GLN A 352 13.52 22.61 3.67
N ASP A 353 14.23 23.49 2.95
CA ASP A 353 13.86 24.90 2.72
C ASP A 353 12.72 25.06 1.69
#